data_a5e4b7f6678daa4ab90098e9e5d401ea
#
_entry.id   a5e4b7f6678daa4ab90098e9e5d401ea
#
_cell.length_a   1.000
_cell.length_b   1.000
_cell.length_c   1.000
_cell.angle_alpha   90.00
_cell.angle_beta   90.00
_cell.angle_gamma   90.00
#
_symmetry.space_group_name_H-M   'P 1'
#
loop_
_entity.id
_entity.type
_entity.pdbx_description
1 polymer ?
#
loop_
_entity_poly.entity_id
_entity_poly.type
_entity_poly.pdbx_seq_one_letter_code
_entity_poly.pdbx_strand_id
1 'polypeptide(L)'
;EDLNGNGDPRDDDTDFDGKANYLESLYLDADSDGVVDQLDSVNDDPYNDQDGDGFPNLDETLAGTDPLLASSFPQGFDNPSLRESIEIVNFFSPNGDGRNDTWQVREIDRYLNNQVWIYSRTGTELFTAKPYNNDWNGTLNGVELPAGSYYYRIDLDGNGSVDFEGWFYLTR
;
A
#
# COMPACT_ATOMS: atom_id res chain seq x y z
N GLU A 1 29.78 -10.41 -15.73
CA GLU A 1 28.93 -11.35 -16.47
C GLU A 1 28.26 -10.60 -17.63
N ASP A 2 28.00 -11.27 -18.72
CA ASP A 2 27.24 -10.76 -19.87
C ASP A 2 25.83 -11.35 -19.76
N LEU A 3 24.93 -10.63 -19.08
CA LEU A 3 23.58 -11.15 -18.75
C LEU A 3 22.65 -11.09 -19.96
N ASN A 4 22.83 -10.15 -20.86
CA ASN A 4 22.01 -10.03 -22.06
C ASN A 4 22.54 -10.83 -23.25
N GLY A 5 23.75 -11.42 -23.15
CA GLY A 5 24.37 -12.31 -24.14
C GLY A 5 24.83 -11.62 -25.42
N ASN A 6 25.03 -10.30 -25.40
CA ASN A 6 25.44 -9.53 -26.58
C ASN A 6 26.98 -9.46 -26.76
N GLY A 7 27.76 -9.93 -25.78
CA GLY A 7 29.21 -9.96 -25.77
C GLY A 7 29.86 -8.69 -25.18
N ASP A 8 29.11 -7.78 -24.60
CA ASP A 8 29.59 -6.58 -23.95
C ASP A 8 29.03 -6.43 -22.52
N PRO A 9 29.73 -6.88 -21.48
CA PRO A 9 29.25 -6.80 -20.10
C PRO A 9 29.18 -5.37 -19.54
N ARG A 10 29.57 -4.35 -20.31
CA ARG A 10 29.57 -2.96 -19.86
C ARG A 10 28.20 -2.29 -19.97
N ASP A 11 27.27 -2.89 -20.66
CA ASP A 11 25.89 -2.42 -20.83
C ASP A 11 24.88 -3.23 -20.00
N ASP A 12 25.37 -4.19 -19.21
CA ASP A 12 24.54 -4.88 -18.23
C ASP A 12 24.49 -4.05 -16.92
N ASP A 13 23.31 -3.59 -16.57
CA ASP A 13 22.99 -2.76 -15.43
C ASP A 13 21.62 -3.24 -14.91
N THR A 14 21.63 -4.04 -13.84
CA THR A 14 20.46 -4.80 -13.38
C THR A 14 19.46 -3.93 -12.63
N ASP A 15 19.92 -2.96 -11.87
CA ASP A 15 19.12 -2.09 -11.02
C ASP A 15 18.91 -0.69 -11.61
N PHE A 16 19.54 -0.43 -12.78
CA PHE A 16 19.44 0.80 -13.56
C PHE A 16 19.97 2.06 -12.84
N ASP A 17 20.96 1.91 -11.96
CA ASP A 17 21.59 3.04 -11.25
C ASP A 17 22.61 3.81 -12.11
N GLY A 18 22.96 3.26 -13.29
CA GLY A 18 23.90 3.81 -14.24
C GLY A 18 25.33 3.30 -14.09
N LYS A 19 25.60 2.39 -13.17
CA LYS A 19 26.80 1.56 -13.11
C LYS A 19 26.56 0.21 -13.75
N ALA A 20 27.55 -0.30 -14.47
CA ALA A 20 27.44 -1.65 -15.00
C ALA A 20 27.72 -2.70 -13.91
N ASN A 21 27.00 -3.82 -13.92
CA ASN A 21 27.10 -4.92 -12.96
C ASN A 21 28.53 -5.37 -12.64
N TYR A 22 29.45 -5.33 -13.62
CA TYR A 22 30.85 -5.75 -13.39
C TYR A 22 31.65 -4.78 -12.51
N LEU A 23 31.13 -3.57 -12.27
CA LEU A 23 31.70 -2.55 -11.37
C LEU A 23 31.07 -2.62 -9.97
N GLU A 24 30.11 -3.46 -9.77
CA GLU A 24 29.36 -3.61 -8.53
C GLU A 24 29.55 -4.96 -7.89
N SER A 25 29.19 -5.07 -6.63
CA SER A 25 29.41 -6.27 -5.84
C SER A 25 28.11 -7.07 -5.65
N LEU A 26 28.18 -8.36 -5.93
CA LEU A 26 27.14 -9.35 -5.53
C LEU A 26 27.20 -9.73 -4.04
N TYR A 27 28.13 -9.16 -3.27
CA TYR A 27 28.37 -9.58 -1.88
C TYR A 27 28.48 -8.38 -0.93
N LEU A 28 28.69 -7.17 -1.46
CA LEU A 28 28.71 -5.94 -0.69
C LEU A 28 27.31 -5.38 -0.66
N ASP A 29 26.91 -4.93 0.49
CA ASP A 29 25.71 -4.17 0.80
C ASP A 29 26.21 -2.94 1.55
N ALA A 30 26.31 -1.82 0.82
CA ALA A 30 27.08 -0.66 1.26
C ALA A 30 26.38 0.10 2.39
N ASP A 31 25.05 0.14 2.39
CA ASP A 31 24.24 0.85 3.38
C ASP A 31 23.57 -0.09 4.38
N SER A 32 23.70 -1.41 4.17
CA SER A 32 23.23 -2.47 5.08
C SER A 32 21.71 -2.58 5.16
N ASP A 33 21.03 -2.38 4.06
CA ASP A 33 19.58 -2.49 3.95
C ASP A 33 19.07 -3.90 3.58
N GLY A 34 20.01 -4.81 3.24
CA GLY A 34 19.71 -6.20 2.88
C GLY A 34 19.71 -6.47 1.40
N VAL A 35 19.84 -5.44 0.56
CA VAL A 35 20.03 -5.54 -0.88
C VAL A 35 21.51 -5.35 -1.21
N VAL A 36 22.07 -6.20 -2.05
CA VAL A 36 23.49 -6.08 -2.45
C VAL A 36 23.64 -5.00 -3.53
N ASP A 37 24.80 -4.32 -3.53
CA ASP A 37 25.08 -3.18 -4.41
C ASP A 37 24.69 -3.37 -5.90
N GLN A 38 24.79 -4.58 -6.42
CA GLN A 38 24.45 -4.88 -7.81
C GLN A 38 22.94 -4.92 -8.09
N LEU A 39 22.12 -5.01 -7.07
CA LEU A 39 20.65 -5.12 -7.17
C LEU A 39 19.96 -3.91 -6.56
N ASP A 40 20.73 -3.02 -5.93
CA ASP A 40 20.24 -1.85 -5.25
C ASP A 40 20.51 -0.58 -6.07
N SER A 41 19.45 0.06 -6.53
CA SER A 41 19.52 1.28 -7.33
C SER A 41 20.00 2.51 -6.56
N VAL A 42 20.08 2.45 -5.21
CA VAL A 42 20.50 3.56 -4.34
C VAL A 42 21.37 3.08 -3.18
N ASN A 43 22.57 2.65 -3.48
CA ASN A 43 23.57 2.05 -2.57
C ASN A 43 24.03 2.90 -1.35
N ASP A 44 23.44 4.04 -1.10
CA ASP A 44 23.77 4.93 0.04
C ASP A 44 22.52 5.41 0.81
N ASP A 45 21.35 4.82 0.55
CA ASP A 45 20.09 5.13 1.23
C ASP A 45 19.35 3.86 1.65
N PRO A 46 19.54 3.36 2.88
CA PRO A 46 18.90 2.11 3.35
C PRO A 46 17.37 2.19 3.46
N TYR A 47 16.80 3.36 3.20
CA TYR A 47 15.36 3.59 3.21
C TYR A 47 14.77 3.75 1.80
N ASN A 48 15.54 3.47 0.74
CA ASN A 48 14.94 3.32 -0.57
C ASN A 48 13.98 2.11 -0.59
N ASP A 49 13.06 2.11 -1.51
CA ASP A 49 12.02 1.07 -1.69
C ASP A 49 12.25 0.47 -3.09
N GLN A 50 13.03 -0.62 -3.14
CA GLN A 50 13.54 -1.17 -4.39
C GLN A 50 12.46 -1.85 -5.24
N ASP A 51 11.48 -2.48 -4.64
CA ASP A 51 10.41 -3.17 -5.34
C ASP A 51 9.12 -2.34 -5.48
N GLY A 52 9.06 -1.18 -4.82
CA GLY A 52 7.99 -0.20 -4.95
C GLY A 52 6.71 -0.57 -4.21
N ASP A 53 6.79 -1.43 -3.19
CA ASP A 53 5.62 -1.87 -2.43
C ASP A 53 5.23 -0.92 -1.28
N GLY A 54 6.09 0.07 -1.02
CA GLY A 54 5.89 1.12 -0.04
C GLY A 54 6.54 0.86 1.32
N PHE A 55 7.31 -0.23 1.44
CA PHE A 55 8.17 -0.48 2.59
C PHE A 55 9.63 -0.27 2.18
N PRO A 56 10.42 0.49 2.97
CA PRO A 56 11.86 0.61 2.72
C PRO A 56 12.58 -0.73 2.88
N ASN A 57 13.62 -0.95 2.08
CA ASN A 57 14.42 -2.17 2.09
C ASN A 57 14.89 -2.57 3.50
N LEU A 58 15.39 -1.60 4.29
CA LEU A 58 15.84 -1.85 5.65
C LEU A 58 14.70 -2.33 6.56
N ASP A 59 13.51 -1.74 6.46
CA ASP A 59 12.36 -2.12 7.28
C ASP A 59 11.90 -3.54 6.95
N GLU A 60 11.97 -3.94 5.69
CA GLU A 60 11.66 -5.28 5.23
C GLU A 60 12.70 -6.30 5.72
N THR A 61 13.98 -5.99 5.57
CA THR A 61 15.08 -6.83 6.08
C THR A 61 14.96 -7.06 7.58
N LEU A 62 14.66 -6.03 8.37
CA LEU A 62 14.43 -6.14 9.81
C LEU A 62 13.17 -6.94 10.16
N ALA A 63 12.16 -6.89 9.32
CA ALA A 63 10.92 -7.67 9.47
C ALA A 63 11.06 -9.11 8.97
N GLY A 64 12.13 -9.43 8.21
CA GLY A 64 12.37 -10.75 7.62
C GLY A 64 11.54 -10.99 6.36
N THR A 65 11.15 -9.94 5.66
CA THR A 65 10.56 -9.96 4.32
C THR A 65 11.63 -9.73 3.24
N ASP A 66 11.27 -9.80 1.98
CA ASP A 66 12.20 -9.74 0.84
C ASP A 66 12.09 -8.38 0.15
N PRO A 67 13.12 -7.48 0.28
CA PRO A 67 13.09 -6.13 -0.29
C PRO A 67 13.05 -6.06 -1.83
N LEU A 68 13.18 -7.19 -2.51
CA LEU A 68 13.13 -7.28 -3.97
C LEU A 68 11.81 -7.86 -4.49
N LEU A 69 10.84 -8.12 -3.61
CA LEU A 69 9.61 -8.81 -3.96
C LEU A 69 8.39 -8.10 -3.38
N ALA A 70 7.75 -7.23 -4.12
CA ALA A 70 6.60 -6.40 -3.74
C ALA A 70 5.38 -7.16 -3.14
N SER A 71 5.35 -8.47 -3.20
CA SER A 71 4.35 -9.32 -2.52
C SER A 71 4.80 -9.85 -1.17
N SER A 72 6.04 -9.58 -0.76
CA SER A 72 6.69 -10.03 0.48
C SER A 72 6.91 -8.86 1.43
N PHE A 73 5.87 -8.21 1.86
CA PHE A 73 5.94 -7.03 2.73
C PHE A 73 5.70 -7.37 4.21
N PRO A 74 6.21 -6.54 5.15
CA PRO A 74 6.04 -6.74 6.57
C PRO A 74 4.59 -6.78 7.02
N GLN A 75 4.13 -7.91 7.54
CA GLN A 75 2.77 -8.06 8.04
C GLN A 75 2.64 -7.43 9.44
N GLY A 76 1.71 -6.49 9.60
CA GLY A 76 1.48 -5.80 10.86
C GLY A 76 2.48 -4.70 11.19
N PHE A 77 3.36 -4.34 10.26
CA PHE A 77 4.20 -3.16 10.36
C PHE A 77 3.40 -1.93 9.88
N ASP A 78 3.31 -0.95 10.76
CA ASP A 78 2.69 0.34 10.49
C ASP A 78 3.75 1.24 9.81
N ASN A 79 3.76 1.29 8.46
CA ASN A 79 4.62 2.23 7.76
C ASN A 79 4.05 3.66 7.91
N PRO A 80 4.66 4.54 8.74
CA PRO A 80 4.13 5.87 8.99
C PRO A 80 3.99 6.71 7.72
N SER A 81 4.90 6.53 6.74
CA SER A 81 4.90 7.30 5.49
C SER A 81 3.72 6.92 4.58
N LEU A 82 3.37 5.63 4.52
CA LEU A 82 2.18 5.19 3.79
C LEU A 82 0.89 5.61 4.50
N ARG A 83 0.88 5.54 5.83
CA ARG A 83 -0.28 5.96 6.63
C ARG A 83 -0.60 7.43 6.44
N GLU A 84 0.42 8.29 6.29
CA GLU A 84 0.24 9.71 5.98
C GLU A 84 -0.36 9.97 4.59
N SER A 85 -0.25 9.02 3.65
CA SER A 85 -0.81 9.13 2.30
C SER A 85 -2.29 8.76 2.21
N ILE A 86 -2.84 8.08 3.22
CA ILE A 86 -4.26 7.69 3.24
C ILE A 86 -5.15 8.92 3.32
N GLU A 87 -5.97 9.12 2.30
CA GLU A 87 -6.97 10.18 2.28
C GLU A 87 -8.39 9.59 2.34
N ILE A 88 -9.07 9.83 3.44
CA ILE A 88 -10.43 9.35 3.66
C ILE A 88 -11.42 10.40 3.19
N VAL A 89 -12.20 10.07 2.16
CA VAL A 89 -13.22 10.97 1.64
C VAL A 89 -14.42 10.97 2.57
N ASN A 90 -14.69 12.13 3.18
CA ASN A 90 -15.72 12.28 4.20
C ASN A 90 -17.11 12.63 3.64
N PHE A 91 -17.28 12.56 2.32
CA PHE A 91 -18.55 12.84 1.62
C PHE A 91 -18.63 12.05 0.32
N PHE A 92 -19.77 11.40 0.02
CA PHE A 92 -20.04 10.82 -1.28
C PHE A 92 -21.54 10.84 -1.63
N SER A 93 -21.85 10.70 -2.93
CA SER A 93 -23.20 10.84 -3.47
C SER A 93 -23.45 9.80 -4.57
N PRO A 94 -23.97 8.62 -4.23
CA PRO A 94 -24.23 7.55 -5.19
C PRO A 94 -25.49 7.85 -6.03
N ASN A 95 -25.36 8.77 -6.96
CA ASN A 95 -26.45 9.22 -7.86
C ASN A 95 -26.30 8.68 -9.30
N GLY A 96 -25.22 7.92 -9.57
CA GLY A 96 -24.96 7.30 -10.87
C GLY A 96 -24.40 8.25 -11.92
N ASP A 97 -23.84 9.39 -11.53
CA ASP A 97 -23.23 10.37 -12.46
C ASP A 97 -21.76 10.09 -12.78
N GLY A 98 -21.18 9.05 -12.18
CA GLY A 98 -19.77 8.64 -12.31
C GLY A 98 -18.81 9.43 -11.42
N ARG A 99 -19.31 10.21 -10.46
CA ARG A 99 -18.50 10.97 -9.51
C ARG A 99 -18.94 10.73 -8.09
N ASN A 100 -18.02 10.30 -7.26
CA ASN A 100 -18.27 9.99 -5.84
C ASN A 100 -19.47 9.05 -5.64
N ASP A 101 -19.69 8.11 -6.56
CA ASP A 101 -20.78 7.13 -6.48
C ASP A 101 -20.49 6.03 -5.46
N THR A 102 -19.23 5.88 -5.07
CA THR A 102 -18.79 4.97 -4.00
C THR A 102 -17.99 5.74 -2.96
N TRP A 103 -17.97 5.23 -1.73
CA TRP A 103 -17.14 5.80 -0.69
C TRP A 103 -15.67 5.47 -0.94
N GLN A 104 -14.82 6.49 -0.93
CA GLN A 104 -13.42 6.36 -1.30
C GLN A 104 -12.50 6.52 -0.09
N VAL A 105 -11.57 5.59 0.03
CA VAL A 105 -10.38 5.68 0.87
C VAL A 105 -9.20 5.58 -0.10
N ARG A 106 -8.58 6.70 -0.41
CA ARG A 106 -7.50 6.74 -1.40
C ARG A 106 -6.27 6.03 -0.86
N GLU A 107 -5.51 5.39 -1.73
CA GLU A 107 -4.32 4.59 -1.43
C GLU A 107 -4.57 3.35 -0.55
N ILE A 108 -5.84 2.97 -0.30
CA ILE A 108 -6.15 1.76 0.48
C ILE A 108 -5.77 0.47 -0.25
N ASP A 109 -5.70 0.51 -1.57
CA ASP A 109 -5.30 -0.59 -2.44
C ASP A 109 -3.84 -1.05 -2.23
N ARG A 110 -3.01 -0.21 -1.64
CA ARG A 110 -1.66 -0.58 -1.18
C ARG A 110 -1.68 -1.54 0.02
N TYR A 111 -2.78 -1.61 0.74
CA TYR A 111 -2.95 -2.44 1.93
C TYR A 111 -3.80 -3.66 1.59
N LEU A 112 -3.18 -4.72 1.12
CA LEU A 112 -3.87 -5.92 0.60
C LEU A 112 -4.70 -6.67 1.67
N ASN A 113 -4.38 -6.49 2.95
CA ASN A 113 -5.07 -7.10 4.08
C ASN A 113 -6.04 -6.15 4.79
N ASN A 114 -6.24 -4.95 4.24
CA ASN A 114 -7.09 -3.94 4.85
C ASN A 114 -8.49 -4.48 5.18
N GLN A 115 -9.09 -3.93 6.22
CA GLN A 115 -10.48 -4.20 6.57
C GLN A 115 -11.20 -2.90 6.92
N VAL A 116 -12.41 -2.76 6.41
CA VAL A 116 -13.29 -1.62 6.65
C VAL A 116 -14.60 -2.07 7.27
N TRP A 117 -15.08 -1.29 8.22
CA TRP A 117 -16.43 -1.44 8.80
C TRP A 117 -17.15 -0.10 8.72
N ILE A 118 -18.43 -0.15 8.42
CA ILE A 118 -19.33 1.02 8.40
C ILE A 118 -20.50 0.77 9.31
N TYR A 119 -20.81 1.77 10.12
CA TYR A 119 -21.84 1.71 11.15
C TYR A 119 -22.87 2.83 10.98
N SER A 120 -24.10 2.54 11.42
CA SER A 120 -25.12 3.55 11.64
C SER A 120 -24.70 4.49 12.79
N ARG A 121 -25.42 5.61 12.94
CA ARG A 121 -25.24 6.53 14.07
C ARG A 121 -25.52 5.90 15.44
N THR A 122 -26.21 4.78 15.46
CA THR A 122 -26.54 4.02 16.68
C THR A 122 -25.58 2.87 16.94
N GLY A 123 -24.52 2.72 16.13
CA GLY A 123 -23.49 1.69 16.27
C GLY A 123 -23.85 0.33 15.65
N THR A 124 -24.95 0.25 14.86
CA THR A 124 -25.27 -0.98 14.14
C THR A 124 -24.34 -1.09 12.92
N GLU A 125 -23.65 -2.22 12.76
CA GLU A 125 -22.85 -2.51 11.58
C GLU A 125 -23.73 -2.64 10.34
N LEU A 126 -23.38 -1.92 9.28
CA LEU A 126 -24.11 -1.87 8.02
C LEU A 126 -23.33 -2.50 6.87
N PHE A 127 -22.01 -2.45 6.94
CA PHE A 127 -21.13 -2.98 5.91
C PHE A 127 -19.77 -3.34 6.50
N THR A 128 -19.16 -4.38 5.96
CA THR A 128 -17.76 -4.72 6.17
C THR A 128 -17.16 -5.33 4.90
N ALA A 129 -15.89 -5.08 4.65
CA ALA A 129 -15.14 -5.69 3.55
C ALA A 129 -13.69 -5.94 3.95
N LYS A 130 -13.11 -7.03 3.43
CA LYS A 130 -11.72 -7.41 3.60
C LYS A 130 -11.23 -8.17 2.37
N PRO A 131 -10.37 -7.59 1.50
CA PRO A 131 -10.03 -6.17 1.49
C PRO A 131 -11.20 -5.29 1.01
N TYR A 132 -11.13 -4.00 1.31
CA TYR A 132 -12.01 -2.98 0.78
C TYR A 132 -11.42 -2.41 -0.52
N ASN A 133 -12.22 -2.36 -1.58
CA ASN A 133 -11.79 -1.95 -2.92
C ASN A 133 -12.46 -0.66 -3.42
N ASN A 134 -12.88 0.22 -2.52
CA ASN A 134 -13.57 1.47 -2.86
C ASN A 134 -14.88 1.27 -3.65
N ASP A 135 -15.59 0.19 -3.40
CA ASP A 135 -16.75 -0.28 -4.18
C ASP A 135 -18.11 -0.13 -3.47
N TRP A 136 -18.15 0.28 -2.21
CA TRP A 136 -19.38 0.43 -1.48
C TRP A 136 -20.14 1.71 -1.88
N ASN A 137 -21.37 1.53 -2.32
CA ASN A 137 -22.23 2.59 -2.87
C ASN A 137 -23.35 3.05 -1.91
N GLY A 138 -23.21 2.82 -0.62
CA GLY A 138 -24.20 3.26 0.37
C GLY A 138 -25.45 2.40 0.39
N THR A 139 -25.33 1.09 0.10
CA THR A 139 -26.43 0.13 0.21
C THR A 139 -26.21 -0.89 1.33
N LEU A 140 -27.31 -1.41 1.87
CA LEU A 140 -27.34 -2.57 2.76
C LEU A 140 -28.27 -3.63 2.15
N ASN A 141 -27.73 -4.80 1.80
CA ASN A 141 -28.49 -5.88 1.15
C ASN A 141 -29.26 -5.41 -0.11
N GLY A 142 -28.65 -4.51 -0.90
CA GLY A 142 -29.25 -3.97 -2.11
C GLY A 142 -30.29 -2.87 -1.88
N VAL A 143 -30.53 -2.48 -0.63
CA VAL A 143 -31.43 -1.36 -0.28
C VAL A 143 -30.59 -0.12 0.02
N GLU A 144 -30.95 0.98 -0.60
CA GLU A 144 -30.29 2.27 -0.37
C GLU A 144 -30.44 2.75 1.07
N LEU A 145 -29.30 3.14 1.65
CA LEU A 145 -29.30 3.78 2.96
C LEU A 145 -29.73 5.26 2.83
N PRO A 146 -30.42 5.82 3.82
CA PRO A 146 -30.84 7.22 3.79
C PRO A 146 -29.65 8.17 3.82
N ALA A 147 -29.83 9.38 3.27
CA ALA A 147 -28.85 10.44 3.44
C ALA A 147 -28.60 10.73 4.92
N GLY A 148 -27.32 10.89 5.28
CA GLY A 148 -26.95 11.11 6.68
C GLY A 148 -25.49 10.80 6.97
N SER A 149 -25.11 10.95 8.24
CA SER A 149 -23.77 10.64 8.72
C SER A 149 -23.66 9.18 9.13
N TYR A 150 -22.55 8.56 8.74
CA TYR A 150 -22.20 7.17 9.04
C TYR A 150 -20.81 7.15 9.66
N TYR A 151 -20.56 6.18 10.53
CA TYR A 151 -19.27 6.01 11.19
C TYR A 151 -18.48 4.91 10.51
N TYR A 152 -17.19 5.11 10.32
CA TYR A 152 -16.29 4.12 9.76
C TYR A 152 -15.18 3.74 10.74
N ARG A 153 -14.65 2.53 10.56
CA ARG A 153 -13.40 2.07 11.13
C ARG A 153 -12.60 1.38 10.03
N ILE A 154 -11.30 1.60 10.04
CA ILE A 154 -10.36 1.03 9.08
C ILE A 154 -9.20 0.41 9.84
N ASP A 155 -8.89 -0.82 9.50
CA ASP A 155 -7.69 -1.56 9.87
C ASP A 155 -6.92 -1.78 8.57
N LEU A 156 -5.74 -1.19 8.43
CA LEU A 156 -5.00 -1.19 7.16
C LEU A 156 -4.30 -2.52 6.88
N ASP A 157 -3.74 -3.12 7.90
CA ASP A 157 -2.91 -4.33 7.78
C ASP A 157 -3.66 -5.63 8.15
N GLY A 158 -4.89 -5.53 8.62
CA GLY A 158 -5.71 -6.67 8.98
C GLY A 158 -5.30 -7.36 10.29
N ASN A 159 -4.57 -6.64 11.17
CA ASN A 159 -4.10 -7.14 12.47
C ASN A 159 -5.17 -7.10 13.56
N GLY A 160 -6.34 -6.51 13.29
CA GLY A 160 -7.46 -6.33 14.21
C GLY A 160 -7.42 -5.03 15.02
N SER A 161 -6.38 -4.21 14.85
CA SER A 161 -6.31 -2.87 15.42
C SER A 161 -6.93 -1.86 14.45
N VAL A 162 -7.53 -0.80 14.98
CA VAL A 162 -8.12 0.25 14.16
C VAL A 162 -7.13 1.38 13.96
N ASP A 163 -6.77 1.64 12.71
CA ASP A 163 -5.84 2.70 12.33
C ASP A 163 -6.53 4.03 12.15
N PHE A 164 -7.71 4.00 11.53
CA PHE A 164 -8.53 5.18 11.31
C PHE A 164 -9.98 4.94 11.72
N GLU A 165 -10.60 5.94 12.30
CA GLU A 165 -12.02 5.95 12.58
C GLU A 165 -12.57 7.38 12.48
N GLY A 166 -13.83 7.51 12.08
CA GLY A 166 -14.43 8.83 11.92
C GLY A 166 -15.81 8.78 11.30
N TRP A 167 -16.22 9.94 10.78
CA TRP A 167 -17.53 10.13 10.19
C TRP A 167 -17.42 10.59 8.74
N PHE A 168 -18.29 10.06 7.91
CA PHE A 168 -18.53 10.60 6.56
C PHE A 168 -20.02 10.86 6.36
N TYR A 169 -20.35 11.61 5.32
CA TYR A 169 -21.72 11.95 4.95
C TYR A 169 -22.11 11.33 3.61
N LEU A 170 -23.21 10.58 3.61
CA LEU A 170 -23.86 10.09 2.41
C LEU A 170 -24.97 11.05 2.04
N THR A 171 -25.00 11.52 0.79
CA THR A 171 -26.14 12.26 0.22
C THR A 171 -26.80 11.45 -0.89
N ARG A 172 -28.02 11.82 -1.24
CA ARG A 172 -28.79 11.24 -2.34
C ARG A 172 -29.31 12.36 -3.21
#